data_310779ee43794329913499c79a8c6887
#
_entry.id   310779ee43794329913499c79a8c6887
#
_cell.length_a   1.000
_cell.length_b   1.000
_cell.length_c   1.000
_cell.angle_alpha   90.00
_cell.angle_beta   90.00
_cell.angle_gamma   90.00
#
_symmetry.space_group_name_H-M   'P 1'
#
loop_
_entity.id
_entity.type
_entity.pdbx_description
1 polymer ?
#
loop_
_entity_poly.entity_id
_entity_poly.type
_entity_poly.pdbx_seq_one_letter_code
_entity_poly.pdbx_strand_id
1 'polypeptide(L)'
;KDASATAIYGSRASNGVIIITTKKGKSGSAPKVSYNGDMTISMVQKKYDVLDGDEFRDLINNMWGDKAGEVGMGKANTDWQDLIFRTAISHSHNVSVSGGLKNMPYRLSVGYNSSDGIVETSWMRRANVGLSLSPSFFDNHLNLKINAKYMYEKDRYADAGGAIGAALSMDPTQPVYFDADDERAPFFGGYFQHTQAPKDLNPEWKYTNNPNAPQNPLALLMLKETKAVANDFTGNFDVDYKVHGFEDLRLHASYGGQYTESKQDDITSKYAYSPNYYGWNGVTQTYKYSITANAYAQYVKEIGAHNFDIMVGGEESHFHRSG
;
A
#
# COMPACT_ATOMS: atom_id res chain seq x y z
N LYS A 1 -11.28 21.06 -20.60
CA LYS A 1 -12.58 20.39 -20.33
C LYS A 1 -13.47 20.61 -21.55
N ASP A 2 -13.63 19.58 -22.37
CA ASP A 2 -14.53 19.60 -23.49
C ASP A 2 -15.84 18.87 -23.06
N ALA A 3 -16.96 19.54 -23.18
CA ALA A 3 -18.27 18.99 -22.77
C ALA A 3 -18.65 17.75 -23.59
N SER A 4 -18.24 17.68 -24.85
CA SER A 4 -18.48 16.51 -25.71
C SER A 4 -17.68 15.29 -25.28
N ALA A 5 -16.41 15.47 -24.89
CA ALA A 5 -15.56 14.39 -24.39
C ALA A 5 -16.04 13.85 -23.02
N THR A 6 -16.66 14.68 -22.20
CA THR A 6 -17.19 14.26 -20.87
C THR A 6 -18.57 13.62 -20.96
N ALA A 7 -19.35 13.90 -21.98
CA ALA A 7 -20.68 13.34 -22.18
C ALA A 7 -20.67 11.80 -22.30
N ILE A 8 -19.60 11.23 -22.89
CA ILE A 8 -19.42 9.77 -23.02
C ILE A 8 -19.27 9.07 -21.67
N TYR A 9 -18.76 9.77 -20.64
CA TYR A 9 -18.44 9.20 -19.34
C TYR A 9 -19.44 9.54 -18.25
N GLY A 10 -20.58 10.12 -18.64
CA GLY A 10 -21.72 10.42 -17.76
C GLY A 10 -21.41 11.45 -16.65
N SER A 11 -22.25 11.49 -15.63
CA SER A 11 -22.14 12.48 -14.53
C SER A 11 -20.85 12.39 -13.72
N ARG A 12 -20.15 11.24 -13.71
CA ARG A 12 -18.87 11.06 -13.04
C ARG A 12 -17.74 11.86 -13.68
N ALA A 13 -17.89 12.24 -14.93
CA ALA A 13 -16.90 13.03 -15.66
C ALA A 13 -16.97 14.54 -15.39
N SER A 14 -17.88 15.01 -14.55
CA SER A 14 -18.06 16.43 -14.22
C SER A 14 -16.77 17.12 -13.74
N ASN A 15 -15.89 16.39 -13.05
CA ASN A 15 -14.60 16.86 -12.57
C ASN A 15 -13.43 16.60 -13.53
N GLY A 16 -13.71 16.02 -14.71
CA GLY A 16 -12.74 15.63 -15.74
C GLY A 16 -12.50 14.13 -15.80
N VAL A 17 -11.90 13.68 -16.89
CA VAL A 17 -11.57 12.27 -17.16
C VAL A 17 -10.08 12.12 -17.39
N ILE A 18 -9.47 11.11 -16.76
CA ILE A 18 -8.09 10.68 -17.04
C ILE A 18 -8.17 9.37 -17.82
N ILE A 19 -7.77 9.40 -19.08
CA ILE A 19 -7.74 8.22 -19.94
C ILE A 19 -6.35 7.60 -19.89
N ILE A 20 -6.26 6.35 -19.41
CA ILE A 20 -5.01 5.59 -19.37
C ILE A 20 -5.02 4.58 -20.51
N THR A 21 -4.12 4.78 -21.49
CA THR A 21 -3.91 3.84 -22.58
C THR A 21 -2.75 2.93 -22.26
N THR A 22 -3.00 1.64 -22.11
CA THR A 22 -1.96 0.64 -21.82
C THR A 22 -1.15 0.31 -23.08
N LYS A 23 0.12 -0.07 -22.90
CA LYS A 23 0.97 -0.57 -24.00
C LYS A 23 0.38 -1.85 -24.57
N LYS A 24 0.33 -1.93 -25.89
CA LYS A 24 -0.20 -3.07 -26.65
C LYS A 24 0.88 -3.71 -27.51
N GLY A 25 0.66 -4.92 -27.99
CA GLY A 25 1.40 -5.51 -29.11
C GLY A 25 1.06 -4.80 -30.43
N LYS A 26 1.80 -5.10 -31.47
CA LYS A 26 1.56 -4.62 -32.84
C LYS A 26 1.22 -5.80 -33.71
N SER A 27 0.13 -5.72 -34.48
CA SER A 27 -0.30 -6.76 -35.43
C SER A 27 0.81 -7.14 -36.39
N GLY A 28 0.96 -8.43 -36.67
CA GLY A 28 1.98 -8.95 -37.60
C GLY A 28 3.42 -8.76 -37.14
N SER A 29 3.70 -8.30 -35.91
CA SER A 29 5.06 -8.12 -35.43
C SER A 29 5.59 -9.39 -34.74
N ALA A 30 6.89 -9.66 -34.95
CA ALA A 30 7.60 -10.70 -34.20
C ALA A 30 7.53 -10.43 -32.68
N PRO A 31 7.59 -11.49 -31.86
CA PRO A 31 7.64 -11.35 -30.41
C PRO A 31 8.85 -10.51 -29.99
N LYS A 32 8.58 -9.51 -29.13
CA LYS A 32 9.60 -8.68 -28.50
C LYS A 32 9.55 -8.87 -27.00
N VAL A 33 10.66 -9.30 -26.41
CA VAL A 33 10.86 -9.37 -24.96
C VAL A 33 11.45 -8.05 -24.48
N SER A 34 10.91 -7.53 -23.40
CA SER A 34 11.42 -6.33 -22.73
C SER A 34 11.54 -6.58 -21.25
N TYR A 35 12.65 -6.18 -20.69
CA TYR A 35 12.90 -6.16 -19.26
C TYR A 35 13.12 -4.73 -18.80
N ASN A 36 12.50 -4.37 -17.67
CA ASN A 36 12.76 -3.14 -16.94
C ASN A 36 13.00 -3.51 -15.49
N GLY A 37 14.07 -2.98 -14.92
CA GLY A 37 14.41 -3.16 -13.51
C GLY A 37 14.92 -1.85 -12.94
N ASP A 38 14.61 -1.61 -11.68
CA ASP A 38 15.14 -0.51 -10.89
C ASP A 38 15.47 -0.98 -9.48
N MET A 39 16.39 -0.28 -8.86
CA MET A 39 16.77 -0.44 -7.46
C MET A 39 16.81 0.95 -6.81
N THR A 40 16.25 1.06 -5.63
CA THR A 40 16.20 2.29 -4.86
C THR A 40 16.78 2.04 -3.48
N ILE A 41 17.67 2.93 -3.03
CA ILE A 41 18.18 2.97 -1.66
C ILE A 41 17.56 4.19 -1.00
N SER A 42 16.85 3.96 0.11
CA SER A 42 16.17 5.01 0.89
C SER A 42 16.77 5.07 2.29
N MET A 43 17.00 6.29 2.75
CA MET A 43 17.50 6.54 4.09
C MET A 43 16.84 7.79 4.68
N VAL A 44 16.87 7.94 5.98
CA VAL A 44 16.41 9.16 6.65
C VAL A 44 17.32 10.30 6.24
N GLN A 45 16.72 11.35 5.66
CA GLN A 45 17.46 12.53 5.23
C GLN A 45 17.92 13.40 6.40
N LYS A 46 17.08 13.53 7.43
CA LYS A 46 17.33 14.32 8.62
C LYS A 46 16.56 13.73 9.81
N LYS A 47 17.24 13.53 10.93
CA LYS A 47 16.63 13.25 12.22
C LYS A 47 16.27 14.55 12.92
N TYR A 48 15.39 14.45 13.90
CA TYR A 48 15.15 15.54 14.81
C TYR A 48 16.36 15.75 15.73
N ASP A 49 16.67 16.98 16.00
CA ASP A 49 17.68 17.39 16.97
C ASP A 49 17.07 17.29 18.38
N VAL A 50 17.53 16.31 19.15
CA VAL A 50 17.09 16.04 20.52
C VAL A 50 18.31 15.92 21.41
N LEU A 51 18.16 16.12 22.70
CA LEU A 51 19.26 15.98 23.65
C LEU A 51 19.74 14.52 23.66
N ASP A 52 21.06 14.36 23.67
CA ASP A 52 21.66 13.08 23.97
C ASP A 52 21.66 12.79 25.47
N GLY A 53 22.16 11.61 25.88
CA GLY A 53 22.14 11.20 27.30
C GLY A 53 22.99 12.10 28.21
N ASP A 54 24.09 12.65 27.70
CA ASP A 54 24.96 13.53 28.47
C ASP A 54 24.36 14.91 28.60
N GLU A 55 23.89 15.47 27.51
CA GLU A 55 23.19 16.76 27.47
C GLU A 55 21.93 16.75 28.36
N PHE A 56 21.19 15.63 28.33
CA PHE A 56 20.01 15.45 29.17
C PHE A 56 20.39 15.42 30.66
N ARG A 57 21.42 14.66 31.05
CA ARG A 57 21.91 14.64 32.43
C ARG A 57 22.37 16.03 32.91
N ASP A 58 23.11 16.76 32.07
CA ASP A 58 23.55 18.09 32.39
C ASP A 58 22.38 19.05 32.58
N LEU A 59 21.38 18.97 31.71
CA LEU A 59 20.15 19.79 31.83
C LEU A 59 19.43 19.51 33.16
N ILE A 60 19.21 18.23 33.49
CA ILE A 60 18.51 17.85 34.72
C ILE A 60 19.29 18.27 35.95
N ASN A 61 20.61 18.06 35.98
CA ASN A 61 21.47 18.49 37.09
C ASN A 61 21.40 20.01 37.29
N ASN A 62 21.42 20.77 36.20
CA ASN A 62 21.32 22.22 36.26
C ASN A 62 19.95 22.73 36.74
N MET A 63 18.87 22.04 36.34
CA MET A 63 17.50 22.46 36.68
C MET A 63 17.08 22.03 38.09
N TRP A 64 17.50 20.83 38.55
CA TRP A 64 17.00 20.20 39.78
C TRP A 64 18.04 20.15 40.91
N GLY A 65 19.33 20.43 40.61
CA GLY A 65 20.39 20.47 41.58
C GLY A 65 20.44 19.19 42.42
N ASP A 66 20.41 19.31 43.74
CA ASP A 66 20.48 18.19 44.69
C ASP A 66 19.34 17.17 44.52
N LYS A 67 18.24 17.55 43.83
CA LYS A 67 17.10 16.67 43.54
C LYS A 67 17.21 15.93 42.22
N ALA A 68 18.24 16.16 41.44
CA ALA A 68 18.42 15.49 40.14
C ALA A 68 18.39 13.95 40.23
N GLY A 69 18.87 13.39 41.36
CA GLY A 69 18.78 11.95 41.63
C GLY A 69 17.38 11.37 41.76
N GLU A 70 16.36 12.21 42.05
CA GLU A 70 14.97 11.78 42.15
C GLU A 70 14.34 11.53 40.76
N VAL A 71 14.93 12.04 39.68
CA VAL A 71 14.42 11.89 38.32
C VAL A 71 14.60 10.46 37.77
N GLY A 72 15.55 9.68 38.37
CA GLY A 72 15.77 8.30 37.97
C GLY A 72 16.48 8.12 36.63
N MET A 73 17.40 9.04 36.28
CA MET A 73 18.21 8.96 35.09
C MET A 73 19.08 7.70 35.04
N GLY A 74 19.14 7.08 33.88
CA GLY A 74 20.04 5.94 33.63
C GLY A 74 21.47 6.36 33.29
N LYS A 75 22.31 5.35 32.99
CA LYS A 75 23.72 5.54 32.61
C LYS A 75 23.97 5.43 31.10
N ALA A 76 22.95 5.07 30.33
CA ALA A 76 23.06 4.89 28.88
C ALA A 76 23.16 6.24 28.16
N ASN A 77 23.54 6.19 26.89
CA ASN A 77 23.41 7.28 25.93
C ASN A 77 22.81 6.67 24.66
N THR A 78 21.47 6.60 24.60
CA THR A 78 20.72 5.86 23.62
C THR A 78 20.16 6.82 22.56
N ASP A 79 20.60 6.68 21.29
CA ASP A 79 19.95 7.33 20.17
C ASP A 79 18.73 6.49 19.76
N TRP A 80 17.56 6.87 20.27
CA TRP A 80 16.31 6.18 20.01
C TRP A 80 15.87 6.27 18.56
N GLN A 81 16.28 7.31 17.83
CA GLN A 81 15.96 7.48 16.43
C GLN A 81 16.77 6.49 15.55
N ASP A 82 18.03 6.25 15.87
CA ASP A 82 18.85 5.27 15.15
C ASP A 82 18.29 3.84 15.26
N LEU A 83 17.67 3.52 16.38
CA LEU A 83 17.11 2.18 16.61
C LEU A 83 15.86 1.87 15.80
N ILE A 84 15.12 2.89 15.39
CA ILE A 84 13.85 2.71 14.66
C ILE A 84 13.97 2.94 13.16
N PHE A 85 15.10 3.51 12.70
CA PHE A 85 15.34 3.76 11.30
C PHE A 85 16.42 2.84 10.74
N ARG A 86 16.31 2.54 9.47
CA ARG A 86 17.29 1.78 8.70
C ARG A 86 17.49 2.34 7.30
N THR A 87 18.59 1.97 6.67
CA THR A 87 18.73 2.10 5.22
C THR A 87 17.90 1.00 4.57
N ALA A 88 16.93 1.40 3.77
CA ALA A 88 16.00 0.51 3.10
C ALA A 88 16.39 0.31 1.65
N ILE A 89 16.32 -0.94 1.17
CA ILE A 89 16.60 -1.31 -0.21
C ILE A 89 15.29 -1.79 -0.84
N SER A 90 14.94 -1.18 -1.97
CA SER A 90 13.79 -1.56 -2.76
C SER A 90 14.22 -1.90 -4.18
N HIS A 91 13.57 -2.86 -4.80
CA HIS A 91 13.83 -3.19 -6.20
C HIS A 91 12.54 -3.60 -6.91
N SER A 92 12.47 -3.31 -8.20
CA SER A 92 11.39 -3.78 -9.03
C SER A 92 11.92 -4.41 -10.33
N HIS A 93 11.21 -5.40 -10.81
CA HIS A 93 11.52 -6.13 -12.02
C HIS A 93 10.24 -6.34 -12.81
N ASN A 94 10.27 -6.02 -14.09
CA ASN A 94 9.15 -6.26 -14.99
C ASN A 94 9.65 -6.86 -16.31
N VAL A 95 9.16 -8.04 -16.62
CA VAL A 95 9.39 -8.72 -17.90
C VAL A 95 8.11 -8.65 -18.70
N SER A 96 8.18 -8.30 -19.97
CA SER A 96 7.03 -8.37 -20.84
C SER A 96 7.37 -8.91 -22.21
N VAL A 97 6.45 -9.68 -22.74
CA VAL A 97 6.49 -10.19 -24.11
C VAL A 97 5.34 -9.56 -24.87
N SER A 98 5.63 -8.92 -25.99
CA SER A 98 4.62 -8.31 -26.86
C SER A 98 4.90 -8.65 -28.30
N GLY A 99 3.84 -8.87 -29.07
CA GLY A 99 3.91 -9.21 -30.47
C GLY A 99 2.53 -9.20 -31.12
N GLY A 100 2.40 -9.76 -32.30
CA GLY A 100 1.11 -9.89 -32.96
C GLY A 100 1.12 -11.03 -33.94
N LEU A 101 0.26 -12.02 -33.71
CA LEU A 101 -0.17 -12.93 -34.74
C LEU A 101 -1.02 -12.11 -35.72
N LYS A 102 -1.05 -12.45 -36.99
CA LYS A 102 -1.68 -11.72 -38.10
C LYS A 102 -2.68 -10.61 -37.72
N ASN A 103 -3.77 -10.96 -37.05
CA ASN A 103 -4.82 -10.00 -36.61
C ASN A 103 -5.02 -9.98 -35.09
N MET A 104 -4.06 -10.47 -34.31
CA MET A 104 -4.18 -10.54 -32.86
C MET A 104 -2.90 -10.01 -32.19
N PRO A 105 -2.78 -8.70 -31.97
CA PRO A 105 -1.79 -8.13 -31.08
C PRO A 105 -1.96 -8.66 -29.66
N TYR A 106 -0.84 -8.99 -29.02
CA TYR A 106 -0.82 -9.48 -27.64
C TYR A 106 0.30 -8.86 -26.83
N ARG A 107 0.09 -8.79 -25.52
CA ARG A 107 1.11 -8.47 -24.54
C ARG A 107 0.86 -9.27 -23.26
N LEU A 108 1.88 -9.96 -22.81
CA LEU A 108 1.96 -10.59 -21.49
C LEU A 108 3.02 -9.85 -20.69
N SER A 109 2.76 -9.59 -19.42
CA SER A 109 3.73 -8.97 -18.51
C SER A 109 3.70 -9.67 -17.15
N VAL A 110 4.88 -9.82 -16.55
CA VAL A 110 5.06 -10.32 -15.19
C VAL A 110 5.94 -9.33 -14.47
N GLY A 111 5.50 -8.88 -13.31
CA GLY A 111 6.22 -7.93 -12.48
C GLY A 111 6.38 -8.44 -11.06
N TYR A 112 7.49 -8.09 -10.46
CA TYR A 112 7.75 -8.27 -9.03
C TYR A 112 8.33 -6.99 -8.46
N ASN A 113 7.81 -6.56 -7.31
CA ASN A 113 8.31 -5.43 -6.55
C ASN A 113 8.54 -5.86 -5.11
N SER A 114 9.71 -5.50 -4.59
CA SER A 114 10.12 -5.70 -3.21
C SER A 114 10.53 -4.36 -2.66
N SER A 115 9.80 -3.84 -1.71
CA SER A 115 10.04 -2.53 -1.09
C SER A 115 10.19 -2.68 0.42
N ASP A 116 11.32 -2.26 0.93
CA ASP A 116 11.52 -2.10 2.36
C ASP A 116 11.30 -0.64 2.75
N GLY A 117 10.69 -0.42 3.92
CA GLY A 117 10.54 0.92 4.47
C GLY A 117 11.72 1.32 5.35
N ILE A 118 11.94 2.62 5.48
CA ILE A 118 13.00 3.20 6.32
C ILE A 118 12.75 3.04 7.83
N VAL A 119 11.51 2.78 8.24
CA VAL A 119 11.18 2.39 9.62
C VAL A 119 11.33 0.88 9.74
N GLU A 120 12.01 0.43 10.79
CA GLU A 120 12.21 -1.00 11.07
C GLU A 120 10.91 -1.80 10.96
N THR A 121 11.02 -3.04 10.54
CA THR A 121 9.95 -4.03 10.33
C THR A 121 8.99 -3.78 9.15
N SER A 122 8.92 -2.58 8.57
CA SER A 122 8.01 -2.28 7.48
C SER A 122 8.52 -2.79 6.12
N TRP A 123 7.66 -3.46 5.36
CA TRP A 123 7.98 -3.91 4.00
C TRP A 123 6.72 -4.21 3.18
N MET A 124 6.88 -4.22 1.84
CA MET A 124 5.88 -4.63 0.87
C MET A 124 6.52 -5.56 -0.17
N ARG A 125 5.80 -6.61 -0.55
CA ARG A 125 6.18 -7.57 -1.60
C ARG A 125 4.98 -7.75 -2.52
N ARG A 126 5.16 -7.42 -3.80
CA ARG A 126 4.08 -7.47 -4.78
C ARG A 126 4.51 -8.23 -6.02
N ALA A 127 3.67 -9.17 -6.45
CA ALA A 127 3.78 -9.82 -7.74
C ALA A 127 2.55 -9.49 -8.58
N ASN A 128 2.73 -9.30 -9.88
CA ASN A 128 1.60 -9.06 -10.78
C ASN A 128 1.82 -9.72 -12.14
N VAL A 129 0.70 -10.13 -12.73
CA VAL A 129 0.65 -10.67 -14.10
C VAL A 129 -0.40 -9.88 -14.87
N GLY A 130 -0.08 -9.50 -16.08
CA GLY A 130 -1.01 -8.76 -16.95
C GLY A 130 -1.02 -9.35 -18.36
N LEU A 131 -2.23 -9.54 -18.89
CA LEU A 131 -2.50 -9.99 -20.25
C LEU A 131 -3.30 -8.92 -21.00
N SER A 132 -2.91 -8.62 -22.23
CA SER A 132 -3.66 -7.77 -23.14
C SER A 132 -3.72 -8.43 -24.51
N LEU A 133 -4.92 -8.62 -25.03
CA LEU A 133 -5.19 -9.13 -26.39
C LEU A 133 -6.07 -8.12 -27.12
N SER A 134 -5.82 -7.93 -28.40
CA SER A 134 -6.62 -7.00 -29.23
C SER A 134 -6.88 -7.61 -30.61
N PRO A 135 -7.60 -8.77 -30.72
CA PRO A 135 -7.89 -9.36 -31.99
C PRO A 135 -8.86 -8.55 -32.83
N SER A 136 -8.69 -8.58 -34.13
CA SER A 136 -9.61 -8.03 -35.09
C SER A 136 -10.04 -9.07 -36.11
N PHE A 137 -11.30 -9.01 -36.55
CA PHE A 137 -11.93 -9.95 -37.47
C PHE A 137 -12.70 -9.20 -38.54
N PHE A 138 -13.03 -9.90 -39.65
CA PHE A 138 -13.84 -9.38 -40.75
C PHE A 138 -13.29 -8.07 -41.30
N ASP A 139 -12.03 -8.07 -41.71
CA ASP A 139 -11.32 -6.89 -42.24
C ASP A 139 -11.44 -5.65 -41.34
N ASN A 140 -11.26 -5.86 -40.03
CA ASN A 140 -11.36 -4.85 -38.95
C ASN A 140 -12.77 -4.31 -38.68
N HIS A 141 -13.83 -4.96 -39.18
CA HIS A 141 -15.18 -4.59 -38.76
C HIS A 141 -15.46 -4.95 -37.32
N LEU A 142 -14.94 -6.08 -36.80
CA LEU A 142 -15.05 -6.47 -35.42
C LEU A 142 -13.68 -6.36 -34.71
N ASN A 143 -13.58 -5.49 -33.74
CA ASN A 143 -12.40 -5.32 -32.91
C ASN A 143 -12.73 -5.67 -31.46
N LEU A 144 -11.96 -6.55 -30.89
CA LEU A 144 -12.08 -6.90 -29.48
C LEU A 144 -10.88 -6.37 -28.70
N LYS A 145 -11.07 -6.03 -27.43
CA LYS A 145 -9.97 -5.76 -26.49
C LYS A 145 -10.25 -6.54 -25.21
N ILE A 146 -9.29 -7.33 -24.82
CA ILE A 146 -9.34 -8.16 -23.63
C ILE A 146 -8.13 -7.79 -22.79
N ASN A 147 -8.36 -7.31 -21.58
CA ASN A 147 -7.29 -7.08 -20.62
C ASN A 147 -7.64 -7.80 -19.31
N ALA A 148 -6.66 -8.46 -18.76
CA ALA A 148 -6.76 -9.10 -17.45
C ALA A 148 -5.48 -8.81 -16.67
N LYS A 149 -5.61 -8.46 -15.41
CA LYS A 149 -4.49 -8.24 -14.50
C LYS A 149 -4.79 -8.92 -13.17
N TYR A 150 -3.83 -9.63 -12.66
CA TYR A 150 -3.86 -10.15 -11.30
C TYR A 150 -2.67 -9.60 -10.52
N MET A 151 -2.90 -9.26 -9.26
CA MET A 151 -1.90 -8.77 -8.33
C MET A 151 -2.03 -9.54 -7.01
N TYR A 152 -0.91 -9.99 -6.51
CA TYR A 152 -0.75 -10.53 -5.18
C TYR A 152 0.22 -9.66 -4.38
N GLU A 153 -0.21 -9.22 -3.21
CA GLU A 153 0.58 -8.32 -2.35
C GLU A 153 0.63 -8.85 -0.93
N LYS A 154 1.80 -8.73 -0.33
CA LYS A 154 2.03 -8.93 1.10
C LYS A 154 2.67 -7.70 1.66
N ASP A 155 2.15 -7.26 2.81
CA ASP A 155 2.65 -6.12 3.54
C ASP A 155 2.94 -6.48 5.00
N ARG A 156 3.91 -5.80 5.58
CA ARG A 156 4.04 -5.64 7.01
C ARG A 156 4.06 -4.15 7.31
N TYR A 157 3.08 -3.70 8.07
CA TYR A 157 2.96 -2.31 8.49
C TYR A 157 3.69 -2.12 9.82
N ALA A 158 4.46 -1.05 9.93
CA ALA A 158 5.04 -0.59 11.18
C ALA A 158 4.18 0.53 11.76
N ASP A 159 4.07 0.60 13.09
CA ASP A 159 3.52 1.76 13.79
C ASP A 159 4.56 2.91 13.77
N ALA A 160 4.80 3.46 12.56
CA ALA A 160 5.83 4.46 12.34
C ALA A 160 5.57 5.75 13.14
N GLY A 161 4.32 6.20 13.19
CA GLY A 161 3.94 7.41 13.94
C GLY A 161 4.17 7.25 15.44
N GLY A 162 3.73 6.13 16.01
CA GLY A 162 3.94 5.80 17.42
C GLY A 162 5.42 5.65 17.77
N ALA A 163 6.19 4.94 16.95
CA ALA A 163 7.61 4.72 17.18
C ALA A 163 8.43 6.02 17.07
N ILE A 164 8.17 6.88 16.08
CA ILE A 164 8.84 8.18 15.95
C ILE A 164 8.49 9.09 17.13
N GLY A 165 7.20 9.20 17.47
CA GLY A 165 6.76 10.00 18.61
C GLY A 165 7.39 9.53 19.93
N ALA A 166 7.45 8.23 20.14
CA ALA A 166 8.12 7.65 21.30
C ALA A 166 9.63 7.92 21.29
N ALA A 167 10.32 7.79 20.14
CA ALA A 167 11.76 8.02 20.03
C ALA A 167 12.15 9.47 20.33
N LEU A 168 11.28 10.43 20.04
CA LEU A 168 11.51 11.85 20.32
C LEU A 168 11.29 12.21 21.80
N SER A 169 10.54 11.43 22.54
CA SER A 169 10.15 11.72 23.93
C SER A 169 10.77 10.76 24.95
N MET A 170 11.40 9.67 24.49
CA MET A 170 12.03 8.71 25.38
C MET A 170 13.32 9.26 25.97
N ASP A 171 13.50 9.02 27.28
CA ASP A 171 14.70 9.41 28.02
C ASP A 171 15.96 8.78 27.40
N PRO A 172 16.90 9.58 26.87
CA PRO A 172 18.11 9.07 26.23
C PRO A 172 19.10 8.46 27.22
N THR A 173 18.92 8.64 28.52
CA THR A 173 19.76 8.04 29.53
C THR A 173 19.40 6.59 29.87
N GLN A 174 18.27 6.11 29.36
CA GLN A 174 17.79 4.75 29.60
C GLN A 174 18.35 3.76 28.56
N PRO A 175 18.59 2.50 28.96
CA PRO A 175 19.02 1.46 28.05
C PRO A 175 17.86 0.97 27.16
N VAL A 176 18.17 0.31 26.06
CA VAL A 176 17.15 -0.29 25.18
C VAL A 176 16.46 -1.48 25.85
N TYR A 177 17.22 -2.25 26.63
CA TYR A 177 16.77 -3.45 27.31
C TYR A 177 17.04 -3.33 28.82
N PHE A 178 16.20 -3.99 29.61
CA PHE A 178 16.53 -4.24 31.02
C PHE A 178 17.77 -5.13 31.13
N ASP A 179 18.47 -5.04 32.24
CA ASP A 179 19.49 -6.01 32.58
C ASP A 179 18.87 -7.40 32.77
N ALA A 180 19.63 -8.46 32.51
CA ALA A 180 19.13 -9.83 32.48
C ALA A 180 18.57 -10.31 33.83
N ASP A 181 19.04 -9.73 34.95
CA ASP A 181 18.65 -9.99 36.31
C ASP A 181 17.57 -9.00 36.82
N ASP A 182 17.14 -8.05 36.02
CA ASP A 182 16.08 -7.13 36.40
C ASP A 182 14.72 -7.86 36.44
N GLU A 183 14.07 -7.82 37.59
CA GLU A 183 12.79 -8.50 37.80
C GLU A 183 11.65 -7.98 36.92
N ARG A 184 11.80 -6.81 36.25
CA ARG A 184 10.85 -6.21 35.33
C ARG A 184 10.96 -6.79 33.92
N ALA A 185 12.15 -7.25 33.52
CA ALA A 185 12.43 -7.72 32.17
C ALA A 185 11.41 -8.76 31.62
N PRO A 186 10.98 -9.76 32.40
CA PRO A 186 10.01 -10.76 31.90
C PRO A 186 8.62 -10.20 31.58
N PHE A 187 8.25 -9.05 32.13
CA PHE A 187 6.94 -8.42 31.89
C PHE A 187 6.87 -7.60 30.59
N PHE A 188 8.04 -7.21 30.06
CA PHE A 188 8.14 -6.36 28.88
C PHE A 188 8.96 -6.98 27.74
N GLY A 189 9.14 -8.31 27.75
CA GLY A 189 9.90 -9.03 26.73
C GLY A 189 11.37 -8.62 26.68
N GLY A 190 11.92 -8.18 27.81
CA GLY A 190 13.29 -7.69 27.95
C GLY A 190 13.47 -6.21 27.62
N TYR A 191 12.53 -5.56 26.95
CA TYR A 191 12.66 -4.14 26.60
C TYR A 191 12.48 -3.24 27.81
N PHE A 192 13.36 -2.25 27.95
CA PHE A 192 13.22 -1.25 28.99
C PHE A 192 11.88 -0.51 28.85
N GLN A 193 11.20 -0.32 29.97
CA GLN A 193 9.96 0.44 30.04
C GLN A 193 9.90 1.19 31.38
N HIS A 194 9.45 2.44 31.36
CA HIS A 194 9.08 3.12 32.58
C HIS A 194 7.87 2.43 33.20
N THR A 195 8.02 1.96 34.43
CA THR A 195 7.05 1.12 35.11
C THR A 195 6.40 1.81 36.29
N GLN A 196 5.24 1.35 36.67
CA GLN A 196 4.58 1.65 37.94
C GLN A 196 3.98 0.38 38.52
N ALA A 197 3.65 0.42 39.83
CA ALA A 197 2.85 -0.65 40.44
C ALA A 197 1.47 -0.71 39.78
N PRO A 198 0.94 -1.90 39.48
CA PRO A 198 -0.39 -2.04 38.91
C PRO A 198 -1.46 -1.49 39.85
N LYS A 199 -2.41 -0.76 39.27
CA LYS A 199 -3.59 -0.28 39.99
C LYS A 199 -4.63 -1.37 40.18
N ASP A 200 -4.59 -2.39 39.35
CA ASP A 200 -5.52 -3.51 39.33
C ASP A 200 -4.87 -4.74 39.97
N LEU A 201 -5.69 -5.50 40.67
CA LEU A 201 -5.28 -6.65 41.46
C LEU A 201 -5.03 -7.91 40.64
N ASN A 202 -4.43 -7.79 39.42
CA ASN A 202 -3.99 -8.99 38.74
C ASN A 202 -2.65 -9.47 39.29
N PRO A 203 -2.62 -10.55 40.10
CA PRO A 203 -1.41 -11.00 40.79
C PRO A 203 -0.32 -11.51 39.82
N GLU A 204 -0.66 -11.77 38.54
CA GLU A 204 0.30 -12.19 37.54
C GLU A 204 1.15 -11.03 37.01
N TRP A 205 0.73 -9.78 37.22
CA TRP A 205 1.38 -8.58 36.71
C TRP A 205 1.90 -7.69 37.84
N LYS A 206 3.11 -7.98 38.26
CA LYS A 206 3.79 -7.23 39.33
C LYS A 206 4.13 -5.79 38.89
N TYR A 207 4.34 -5.58 37.60
CA TYR A 207 4.70 -4.30 36.98
C TYR A 207 3.80 -3.98 35.78
N THR A 208 3.41 -2.73 35.68
CA THR A 208 2.75 -2.17 34.47
C THR A 208 3.54 -0.96 33.98
N ASN A 209 3.32 -0.58 32.73
CA ASN A 209 3.88 0.65 32.22
C ASN A 209 3.37 1.87 32.96
N ASN A 210 4.20 2.91 33.04
CA ASN A 210 3.78 4.23 33.46
C ASN A 210 3.02 4.91 32.30
N PRO A 211 1.73 5.24 32.43
CA PRO A 211 0.94 5.84 31.34
C PRO A 211 1.40 7.25 30.99
N ASN A 212 2.16 7.91 31.88
CA ASN A 212 2.67 9.26 31.66
C ASN A 212 4.06 9.28 31.01
N ALA A 213 4.65 8.11 30.78
CA ALA A 213 5.94 7.96 30.13
C ALA A 213 5.79 7.39 28.71
N PRO A 214 6.71 7.73 27.79
CA PRO A 214 6.72 7.14 26.47
C PRO A 214 6.97 5.63 26.53
N GLN A 215 6.51 4.94 25.50
CA GLN A 215 6.81 3.52 25.30
C GLN A 215 8.21 3.37 24.72
N ASN A 216 8.85 2.23 24.95
CA ASN A 216 10.08 1.90 24.25
C ASN A 216 9.85 1.86 22.74
N PRO A 217 10.50 2.73 21.96
CA PRO A 217 10.23 2.87 20.50
C PRO A 217 10.48 1.58 19.71
N LEU A 218 11.54 0.85 20.10
CA LEU A 218 11.88 -0.40 19.43
C LEU A 218 10.89 -1.51 19.79
N ALA A 219 10.44 -1.57 21.03
CA ALA A 219 9.39 -2.52 21.47
C ALA A 219 8.07 -2.33 20.72
N LEU A 220 7.70 -1.07 20.41
CA LEU A 220 6.52 -0.77 19.59
C LEU A 220 6.58 -1.43 18.21
N LEU A 221 7.75 -1.50 17.61
CA LEU A 221 7.96 -2.09 16.29
C LEU A 221 8.12 -3.61 16.32
N MET A 222 8.73 -4.14 17.39
CA MET A 222 9.09 -5.55 17.47
C MET A 222 8.01 -6.42 18.12
N LEU A 223 7.26 -5.86 19.08
CA LEU A 223 6.24 -6.59 19.82
C LEU A 223 4.82 -6.45 19.25
N LYS A 224 4.68 -5.66 18.18
CA LYS A 224 3.45 -5.55 17.38
C LYS A 224 3.73 -5.99 15.97
N GLU A 225 2.82 -6.74 15.39
CA GLU A 225 2.91 -7.21 14.02
C GLU A 225 1.57 -7.01 13.33
N THR A 226 1.54 -6.19 12.29
CA THR A 226 0.41 -6.03 11.40
C THR A 226 0.84 -6.49 10.01
N LYS A 227 0.34 -7.63 9.58
CA LYS A 227 0.58 -8.19 8.24
C LYS A 227 -0.71 -8.21 7.44
N ALA A 228 -0.61 -7.84 6.17
CA ALA A 228 -1.71 -7.95 5.24
C ALA A 228 -1.34 -8.77 4.01
N VAL A 229 -2.34 -9.45 3.47
CA VAL A 229 -2.28 -10.12 2.18
C VAL A 229 -3.44 -9.61 1.35
N ALA A 230 -3.17 -9.17 0.14
CA ALA A 230 -4.19 -8.73 -0.79
C ALA A 230 -4.07 -9.48 -2.13
N ASN A 231 -5.23 -9.85 -2.66
CA ASN A 231 -5.43 -10.36 -4.00
C ASN A 231 -6.30 -9.36 -4.77
N ASP A 232 -5.85 -8.93 -5.93
CA ASP A 232 -6.60 -8.03 -6.79
C ASP A 232 -6.67 -8.61 -8.20
N PHE A 233 -7.87 -8.73 -8.72
CA PHE A 233 -8.12 -9.10 -10.10
C PHE A 233 -8.88 -7.97 -10.78
N THR A 234 -8.33 -7.48 -11.89
CA THR A 234 -8.97 -6.48 -12.74
C THR A 234 -9.05 -7.01 -14.16
N GLY A 235 -10.23 -6.92 -14.77
CA GLY A 235 -10.44 -7.33 -16.15
C GLY A 235 -11.38 -6.41 -16.88
N ASN A 236 -11.16 -6.28 -18.18
CA ASN A 236 -12.12 -5.63 -19.08
C ASN A 236 -12.16 -6.33 -20.44
N PHE A 237 -13.34 -6.31 -21.01
CA PHE A 237 -13.65 -6.81 -22.33
C PHE A 237 -14.42 -5.75 -23.11
N ASP A 238 -13.85 -5.31 -24.24
CA ASP A 238 -14.46 -4.33 -25.12
C ASP A 238 -14.74 -4.98 -26.47
N VAL A 239 -15.90 -4.70 -27.02
CA VAL A 239 -16.34 -5.06 -28.38
C VAL A 239 -16.64 -3.79 -29.14
N ASP A 240 -16.08 -3.70 -30.32
CA ASP A 240 -16.30 -2.59 -31.23
C ASP A 240 -16.61 -3.15 -32.62
N TYR A 241 -17.80 -2.91 -33.11
CA TYR A 241 -18.29 -3.46 -34.36
C TYR A 241 -18.77 -2.36 -35.32
N LYS A 242 -18.08 -2.20 -36.46
CA LYS A 242 -18.60 -1.47 -37.59
C LYS A 242 -19.56 -2.32 -38.38
N VAL A 243 -20.79 -1.87 -38.52
CA VAL A 243 -21.83 -2.66 -39.21
C VAL A 243 -21.45 -2.87 -40.66
N HIS A 244 -21.29 -4.15 -41.05
CA HIS A 244 -20.87 -4.51 -42.40
C HIS A 244 -21.92 -4.08 -43.43
N GLY A 245 -21.52 -3.34 -44.48
CA GLY A 245 -22.42 -2.75 -45.47
C GLY A 245 -23.13 -1.48 -45.01
N PHE A 246 -22.88 -1.02 -43.77
CA PHE A 246 -23.37 0.24 -43.23
C PHE A 246 -22.35 0.81 -42.24
N GLU A 247 -21.16 1.09 -42.76
CA GLU A 247 -19.96 1.42 -41.96
C GLU A 247 -20.06 2.78 -41.23
N ASP A 248 -21.04 3.61 -41.61
CA ASP A 248 -21.39 4.83 -40.85
C ASP A 248 -21.89 4.53 -39.44
N LEU A 249 -22.40 3.30 -39.19
CA LEU A 249 -22.91 2.85 -37.91
C LEU A 249 -21.89 1.98 -37.18
N ARG A 250 -21.57 2.35 -35.95
CA ARG A 250 -20.65 1.64 -35.05
C ARG A 250 -21.39 1.27 -33.75
N LEU A 251 -21.26 0.03 -33.35
CA LEU A 251 -21.76 -0.49 -32.09
C LEU A 251 -20.59 -0.77 -31.15
N HIS A 252 -20.69 -0.28 -29.95
CA HIS A 252 -19.69 -0.50 -28.92
C HIS A 252 -20.32 -1.08 -27.67
N ALA A 253 -19.66 -2.06 -27.06
CA ALA A 253 -20.01 -2.58 -25.74
C ALA A 253 -18.72 -2.82 -24.94
N SER A 254 -18.74 -2.46 -23.68
CA SER A 254 -17.62 -2.69 -22.77
C SER A 254 -18.16 -3.27 -21.46
N TYR A 255 -17.46 -4.26 -20.96
CA TYR A 255 -17.70 -4.86 -19.65
C TYR A 255 -16.39 -4.93 -18.89
N GLY A 256 -16.33 -4.36 -17.71
CA GLY A 256 -15.16 -4.35 -16.88
C GLY A 256 -15.47 -4.60 -15.43
N GLY A 257 -14.49 -5.12 -14.70
CA GLY A 257 -14.65 -5.35 -13.28
C GLY A 257 -13.34 -5.45 -12.55
N GLN A 258 -13.42 -5.23 -11.26
CA GLN A 258 -12.35 -5.44 -10.30
C GLN A 258 -12.89 -6.23 -9.11
N TYR A 259 -12.11 -7.18 -8.66
CA TYR A 259 -12.34 -7.92 -7.43
C TYR A 259 -11.10 -7.81 -6.55
N THR A 260 -11.27 -7.38 -5.32
CA THR A 260 -10.19 -7.27 -4.33
C THR A 260 -10.58 -8.01 -3.07
N GLU A 261 -9.75 -8.92 -2.63
CA GLU A 261 -9.80 -9.56 -1.33
C GLU A 261 -8.56 -9.16 -0.54
N SER A 262 -8.73 -8.70 0.69
CA SER A 262 -7.63 -8.44 1.60
C SER A 262 -7.89 -9.04 2.97
N LYS A 263 -6.86 -9.64 3.55
CA LYS A 263 -6.84 -10.15 4.91
C LYS A 263 -5.69 -9.50 5.65
N GLN A 264 -5.98 -8.90 6.80
CA GLN A 264 -5.00 -8.33 7.72
C GLN A 264 -5.04 -9.10 9.04
N ASP A 265 -3.87 -9.53 9.48
CA ASP A 265 -3.65 -10.13 10.77
C ASP A 265 -2.90 -9.12 11.65
N ASP A 266 -3.49 -8.75 12.80
CA ASP A 266 -2.92 -7.83 13.77
C ASP A 266 -2.60 -8.59 15.05
N ILE A 267 -1.32 -8.65 15.39
CA ILE A 267 -0.84 -9.35 16.57
C ILE A 267 -0.10 -8.37 17.49
N THR A 268 -0.53 -8.29 18.72
CA THR A 268 0.18 -7.58 19.78
C THR A 268 0.62 -8.58 20.83
N SER A 269 1.93 -8.67 21.06
CA SER A 269 2.49 -9.53 22.08
C SER A 269 1.96 -9.15 23.47
N LYS A 270 1.81 -10.14 24.34
CA LYS A 270 1.49 -9.88 25.76
C LYS A 270 2.53 -9.01 26.47
N TYR A 271 3.73 -8.92 25.92
CA TYR A 271 4.83 -8.10 26.45
C TYR A 271 4.85 -6.67 25.88
N ALA A 272 4.00 -6.39 24.89
CA ALA A 272 3.89 -5.03 24.35
C ALA A 272 3.18 -4.12 25.35
N TYR A 273 3.54 -2.84 25.29
CA TYR A 273 2.75 -1.81 25.95
C TYR A 273 1.30 -1.87 25.43
N SER A 274 0.43 -2.42 26.26
CA SER A 274 -0.98 -2.56 25.91
C SER A 274 -1.80 -2.55 27.20
N PRO A 275 -2.98 -1.94 27.24
CA PRO A 275 -3.91 -2.10 28.33
C PRO A 275 -4.39 -3.56 28.50
N ASN A 276 -4.15 -4.39 27.49
CA ASN A 276 -4.49 -5.80 27.48
C ASN A 276 -3.27 -6.63 27.90
N TYR A 277 -3.21 -7.03 29.15
CA TYR A 277 -2.10 -7.81 29.73
C TYR A 277 -1.79 -9.14 29.03
N TYR A 278 -2.74 -9.67 28.26
CA TYR A 278 -2.59 -10.95 27.54
C TYR A 278 -2.22 -10.78 26.07
N GLY A 279 -1.98 -9.55 25.63
CA GLY A 279 -1.80 -9.22 24.23
C GLY A 279 -3.12 -9.18 23.46
N TRP A 280 -3.02 -9.15 22.13
CA TRP A 280 -4.19 -9.09 21.27
C TRP A 280 -3.90 -9.77 19.93
N ASN A 281 -4.92 -10.44 19.39
CA ASN A 281 -4.88 -11.01 18.06
C ASN A 281 -6.20 -10.70 17.37
N GLY A 282 -6.12 -10.01 16.24
CA GLY A 282 -7.27 -9.63 15.44
C GLY A 282 -7.06 -9.97 13.98
N VAL A 283 -8.17 -10.27 13.30
CA VAL A 283 -8.20 -10.52 11.87
C VAL A 283 -9.25 -9.61 11.26
N THR A 284 -8.83 -8.85 10.26
CA THR A 284 -9.74 -8.05 9.44
C THR A 284 -9.71 -8.61 8.02
N GLN A 285 -10.89 -8.94 7.48
CA GLN A 285 -11.02 -9.40 6.12
C GLN A 285 -11.97 -8.49 5.37
N THR A 286 -11.58 -8.06 4.17
CA THR A 286 -12.38 -7.15 3.35
C THR A 286 -12.47 -7.69 1.93
N TYR A 287 -13.69 -7.70 1.42
CA TYR A 287 -14.02 -8.02 0.03
C TYR A 287 -14.59 -6.79 -0.65
N LYS A 288 -14.09 -6.50 -1.84
CA LYS A 288 -14.61 -5.42 -2.69
C LYS A 288 -14.74 -5.93 -4.10
N TYR A 289 -15.83 -5.62 -4.75
CA TYR A 289 -15.95 -5.77 -6.19
C TYR A 289 -16.66 -4.58 -6.82
N SER A 290 -16.26 -4.29 -8.04
CA SER A 290 -16.93 -3.32 -8.89
C SER A 290 -17.11 -3.91 -10.27
N ILE A 291 -18.26 -3.68 -10.86
CA ILE A 291 -18.59 -4.07 -12.23
C ILE A 291 -19.12 -2.84 -12.93
N THR A 292 -18.66 -2.61 -14.14
CA THR A 292 -19.17 -1.54 -15.01
C THR A 292 -19.45 -2.12 -16.38
N ALA A 293 -20.63 -1.90 -16.89
CA ALA A 293 -21.02 -2.24 -18.25
C ALA A 293 -21.53 -1.00 -18.97
N ASN A 294 -21.08 -0.79 -20.19
CA ASN A 294 -21.60 0.26 -21.04
C ASN A 294 -21.83 -0.27 -22.46
N ALA A 295 -22.78 0.32 -23.15
CA ALA A 295 -23.01 0.09 -24.57
C ALA A 295 -23.52 1.35 -25.23
N TYR A 296 -23.03 1.60 -26.46
CA TYR A 296 -23.52 2.72 -27.26
C TYR A 296 -23.51 2.37 -28.76
N ALA A 297 -24.40 3.04 -29.48
CA ALA A 297 -24.38 3.10 -30.93
C ALA A 297 -23.95 4.51 -31.35
N GLN A 298 -23.04 4.59 -32.31
CA GLN A 298 -22.54 5.84 -32.89
C GLN A 298 -22.75 5.84 -34.40
N TYR A 299 -23.40 6.87 -34.91
CA TYR A 299 -23.59 7.09 -36.31
C TYR A 299 -22.79 8.31 -36.74
N VAL A 300 -21.86 8.11 -37.68
CA VAL A 300 -20.98 9.18 -38.19
C VAL A 300 -21.20 9.29 -39.71
N LYS A 301 -21.63 10.47 -40.18
CA LYS A 301 -21.90 10.72 -41.58
C LYS A 301 -21.40 12.07 -42.03
N GLU A 302 -20.65 12.11 -43.13
CA GLU A 302 -20.31 13.33 -43.83
C GLU A 302 -21.26 13.53 -45.03
N ILE A 303 -21.91 14.69 -45.07
CA ILE A 303 -22.82 15.08 -46.16
C ILE A 303 -22.41 16.47 -46.64
N GLY A 304 -21.69 16.53 -47.77
CA GLY A 304 -21.14 17.78 -48.26
C GLY A 304 -20.12 18.41 -47.29
N ALA A 305 -20.40 19.62 -46.79
CA ALA A 305 -19.57 20.31 -45.81
C ALA A 305 -19.96 20.05 -44.38
N HIS A 306 -20.95 19.19 -44.13
CA HIS A 306 -21.51 18.90 -42.78
C HIS A 306 -21.03 17.53 -42.31
N ASN A 307 -20.57 17.47 -41.06
CA ASN A 307 -20.24 16.23 -40.35
C ASN A 307 -21.25 16.00 -39.21
N PHE A 308 -21.92 14.88 -39.27
CA PHE A 308 -22.88 14.44 -38.23
C PHE A 308 -22.24 13.31 -37.42
N ASP A 309 -22.16 13.49 -36.11
CA ASP A 309 -21.73 12.47 -35.15
C ASP A 309 -22.80 12.39 -34.06
N ILE A 310 -23.57 11.29 -34.08
CA ILE A 310 -24.70 11.06 -33.17
C ILE A 310 -24.39 9.80 -32.37
N MET A 311 -24.43 9.92 -31.06
CA MET A 311 -24.20 8.79 -30.16
C MET A 311 -25.37 8.64 -29.19
N VAL A 312 -25.80 7.39 -29.00
CA VAL A 312 -26.81 7.01 -28.02
C VAL A 312 -26.31 5.77 -27.25
N GLY A 313 -26.33 5.84 -25.95
CA GLY A 313 -25.86 4.72 -25.12
C GLY A 313 -26.25 4.85 -23.66
N GLY A 314 -25.82 3.87 -22.88
CA GLY A 314 -26.02 3.82 -21.44
C GLY A 314 -24.87 3.11 -20.73
N GLU A 315 -24.76 3.37 -19.45
CA GLU A 315 -23.79 2.76 -18.53
C GLU A 315 -24.51 2.33 -17.25
N GLU A 316 -24.11 1.15 -16.77
CA GLU A 316 -24.49 0.65 -15.46
C GLU A 316 -23.23 0.32 -14.67
N SER A 317 -23.22 0.66 -13.38
CA SER A 317 -22.11 0.35 -12.49
C SER A 317 -22.64 -0.15 -11.15
N HIS A 318 -22.03 -1.24 -10.68
CA HIS A 318 -22.34 -1.84 -9.38
C HIS A 318 -21.08 -1.91 -8.52
N PHE A 319 -21.20 -1.51 -7.25
CA PHE A 319 -20.12 -1.55 -6.27
C PHE A 319 -20.59 -2.27 -5.03
N HIS A 320 -19.77 -3.14 -4.51
CA HIS A 320 -19.99 -3.80 -3.24
C HIS A 320 -18.72 -3.81 -2.40
N ARG A 321 -18.90 -3.63 -1.09
CA ARG A 321 -17.86 -3.80 -0.09
C ARG A 321 -18.46 -4.47 1.14
N SER A 322 -17.80 -5.52 1.62
CA SER A 322 -18.08 -6.20 2.87
C SER A 322 -16.80 -6.46 3.63
N GLY A 323 -16.90 -6.56 4.95
CA GLY A 323 -15.77 -6.81 5.85
C GLY A 323 -16.21 -6.80 7.29
#